data_c5b0061f181f0069b2f92023f19d9bd3
#
_entry.id   c5b0061f181f0069b2f92023f19d9bd3
#
_cell.length_a   1.000
_cell.length_b   1.000
_cell.length_c   1.000
_cell.angle_alpha   90.00
_cell.angle_beta   90.00
_cell.angle_gamma   90.00
#
_symmetry.space_group_name_H-M   'P 1'
#
loop_
_entity.id
_entity.type
_entity.pdbx_description
1 polymer ?
#
loop_
_entity_poly.entity_id
_entity_poly.type
_entity_poly.pdbx_seq_one_letter_code
_entity_poly.pdbx_strand_id
1 'polypeptide(L)'
;MQTHSHAITFGADAWSILSDIELSIKNKIEAAGTPLKDWDVDIYRGVLTGYNDAFIISSEKREEILGNCADESEKQRTAAIIRPILRGRDIKRYGYVFAEQYLIATFPAKQYDIDDYPALKDYLLAIGIERLEQTGEEHIINGERVKARKRTNNKWFETQDSISYWDEFSKPKIVWAELSRTGNSFAYSDDGAMVLNTCYILSFNDNEFHEKELNTLLGFLNSKVALFYLDIISSKLDETGWRWLKQFVELIPVPVQLIFKEDGQLTNKDSASINAQLYEQLGLSPDEAEYLDHII
;
A
#
# COMPACT_ATOMS: atom_id res chain seq x y z
N MET A 1 5.33 44.12 19.10
CA MET A 1 4.24 43.30 18.61
C MET A 1 4.38 43.20 17.09
N GLN A 2 4.97 42.12 16.58
CA GLN A 2 4.99 41.82 15.15
C GLN A 2 3.67 41.11 14.82
N THR A 3 2.81 41.74 14.07
CA THR A 3 1.61 41.10 13.51
C THR A 3 2.02 40.27 12.31
N HIS A 4 2.07 38.94 12.51
CA HIS A 4 2.18 38.03 11.39
C HIS A 4 0.87 38.01 10.62
N SER A 5 0.85 38.60 9.41
CA SER A 5 -0.25 38.46 8.48
C SER A 5 -0.17 37.14 7.78
N HIS A 6 -1.18 36.30 7.95
CA HIS A 6 -1.32 35.05 7.21
C HIS A 6 -2.04 35.31 5.89
N ALA A 7 -1.43 34.91 4.78
CA ALA A 7 -2.10 34.93 3.49
C ALA A 7 -3.11 33.76 3.43
N ILE A 8 -4.39 34.07 3.33
CA ILE A 8 -5.45 33.07 3.13
C ILE A 8 -5.72 32.95 1.63
N THR A 9 -5.32 31.85 1.04
CA THR A 9 -5.63 31.56 -0.36
C THR A 9 -6.92 30.73 -0.44
N PHE A 10 -7.95 31.27 -1.08
CA PHE A 10 -9.24 30.61 -1.26
C PHE A 10 -9.19 29.77 -2.54
N GLY A 11 -8.98 28.46 -2.41
CA GLY A 11 -9.22 27.47 -3.44
C GLY A 11 -10.48 26.66 -3.16
N ALA A 12 -10.98 25.90 -4.13
CA ALA A 12 -12.14 25.02 -3.96
C ALA A 12 -11.84 23.76 -3.10
N ASP A 13 -10.58 23.56 -2.74
CA ASP A 13 -10.09 22.41 -1.98
C ASP A 13 -9.98 22.72 -0.47
N ALA A 14 -9.81 21.69 0.34
CA ALA A 14 -9.79 21.76 1.80
C ALA A 14 -8.91 22.91 2.32
N TRP A 15 -9.46 23.72 3.21
CA TRP A 15 -8.83 24.91 3.74
C TRP A 15 -7.71 24.53 4.71
N SER A 16 -6.47 24.69 4.31
CA SER A 16 -5.32 24.69 5.22
C SER A 16 -4.75 26.11 5.32
N ILE A 17 -4.58 26.58 6.55
CA ILE A 17 -3.91 27.85 6.82
C ILE A 17 -2.41 27.53 6.86
N LEU A 18 -1.69 27.86 5.80
CA LEU A 18 -0.25 27.68 5.72
C LEU A 18 0.46 28.96 6.16
N SER A 19 1.57 28.83 6.85
CA SER A 19 2.50 29.94 7.11
C SER A 19 3.20 30.37 5.80
N ASP A 20 3.83 31.54 5.81
CA ASP A 20 4.55 32.05 4.63
C ASP A 20 5.65 31.09 4.16
N ILE A 21 6.35 30.42 5.10
CA ILE A 21 7.39 29.44 4.79
C ILE A 21 6.79 28.17 4.19
N GLU A 22 5.70 27.64 4.74
CA GLU A 22 5.01 26.47 4.18
C GLU A 22 4.46 26.75 2.79
N LEU A 23 3.87 27.93 2.56
CA LEU A 23 3.38 28.32 1.26
C LEU A 23 4.53 28.44 0.24
N SER A 24 5.67 29.00 0.65
CA SER A 24 6.86 29.10 -0.20
C SER A 24 7.38 27.72 -0.60
N ILE A 25 7.54 26.80 0.36
CA ILE A 25 7.98 25.43 0.10
C ILE A 25 6.98 24.71 -0.84
N LYS A 26 5.69 24.78 -0.53
CA LYS A 26 4.62 24.18 -1.36
C LYS A 26 4.72 24.65 -2.81
N ASN A 27 4.81 25.97 -3.03
CA ASN A 27 4.90 26.55 -4.37
C ASN A 27 6.14 26.05 -5.14
N LYS A 28 7.28 25.91 -4.47
CA LYS A 28 8.52 25.38 -5.09
C LYS A 28 8.36 23.93 -5.50
N ILE A 29 7.74 23.10 -4.65
CA ILE A 29 7.45 21.69 -4.96
C ILE A 29 6.52 21.60 -6.17
N GLU A 30 5.43 22.37 -6.19
CA GLU A 30 4.45 22.37 -7.28
C GLU A 30 5.03 22.89 -8.60
N ALA A 31 5.92 23.90 -8.54
CA ALA A 31 6.57 24.44 -9.74
C ALA A 31 7.59 23.47 -10.35
N ALA A 32 8.23 22.62 -9.55
CA ALA A 32 9.26 21.70 -10.00
C ALA A 32 8.71 20.31 -10.38
N GLY A 33 7.52 19.94 -9.90
CA GLY A 33 6.99 18.59 -9.98
C GLY A 33 5.77 18.43 -10.87
N THR A 34 5.55 17.19 -11.32
CA THR A 34 4.31 16.75 -11.96
C THR A 34 3.58 15.83 -10.99
N PRO A 35 2.27 16.03 -10.75
CA PRO A 35 1.49 15.14 -9.89
C PRO A 35 1.63 13.67 -10.31
N LEU A 36 1.78 12.78 -9.33
CA LEU A 36 2.03 11.36 -9.58
C LEU A 36 0.91 10.70 -10.42
N LYS A 37 -0.34 11.19 -10.31
CA LYS A 37 -1.47 10.75 -11.14
C LYS A 37 -1.29 11.00 -12.65
N ASP A 38 -0.40 11.92 -13.02
CA ASP A 38 -0.10 12.29 -14.41
C ASP A 38 1.13 11.53 -14.95
N TRP A 39 1.70 10.63 -14.15
CA TRP A 39 2.75 9.69 -14.53
C TRP A 39 2.13 8.41 -15.12
N ASP A 40 2.94 7.65 -15.86
CA ASP A 40 2.53 6.35 -16.41
C ASP A 40 2.59 5.24 -15.34
N VAL A 41 1.85 5.45 -14.26
CA VAL A 41 1.75 4.54 -13.11
C VAL A 41 0.31 4.36 -12.70
N ASP A 42 0.00 3.20 -12.13
CA ASP A 42 -1.27 2.93 -11.50
C ASP A 42 -1.11 2.65 -10.01
N ILE A 43 -2.11 3.08 -9.25
CA ILE A 43 -2.20 2.82 -7.81
C ILE A 43 -3.42 1.95 -7.55
N TYR A 44 -3.18 0.78 -6.95
CA TYR A 44 -4.23 -0.15 -6.57
C TYR A 44 -4.27 -0.36 -5.06
N ARG A 45 -5.46 -0.68 -4.57
CA ARG A 45 -5.66 -1.08 -3.18
C ARG A 45 -5.33 -2.56 -3.01
N GLY A 46 -4.88 -2.96 -1.82
CA GLY A 46 -4.67 -4.35 -1.49
C GLY A 46 -5.96 -5.16 -1.30
N VAL A 47 -5.82 -6.44 -1.07
CA VAL A 47 -6.88 -7.44 -1.09
C VAL A 47 -7.79 -7.32 0.13
N LEU A 48 -9.11 -7.24 -0.09
CA LEU A 48 -10.14 -7.41 0.92
C LEU A 48 -10.68 -8.84 0.87
N THR A 49 -10.40 -9.62 1.89
CA THR A 49 -10.85 -11.02 1.99
C THR A 49 -12.30 -11.16 2.43
N GLY A 50 -12.80 -10.19 3.19
CA GLY A 50 -14.08 -10.24 3.89
C GLY A 50 -14.04 -11.04 5.20
N TYR A 51 -13.07 -11.94 5.37
CA TYR A 51 -12.83 -12.68 6.62
C TYR A 51 -11.35 -13.13 6.69
N ASN A 52 -10.54 -12.32 7.32
CA ASN A 52 -9.09 -12.55 7.36
C ASN A 52 -8.70 -13.87 8.04
N ASP A 53 -9.41 -14.29 9.09
CA ASP A 53 -9.07 -15.50 9.85
C ASP A 53 -9.16 -16.78 9.01
N ALA A 54 -9.92 -16.76 7.91
CA ALA A 54 -10.00 -17.88 6.97
C ALA A 54 -8.97 -17.79 5.84
N PHE A 55 -8.74 -16.55 5.33
CA PHE A 55 -7.99 -16.35 4.10
C PHE A 55 -6.52 -15.95 4.33
N ILE A 56 -6.14 -15.59 5.57
CA ILE A 56 -4.77 -15.26 5.93
C ILE A 56 -4.27 -16.32 6.89
N ILE A 57 -3.31 -17.10 6.44
CA ILE A 57 -2.80 -18.28 7.14
C ILE A 57 -1.30 -18.15 7.45
N SER A 58 -0.84 -18.84 8.48
CA SER A 58 0.59 -18.93 8.82
C SER A 58 1.33 -19.88 7.90
N SER A 59 2.67 -19.89 7.98
CA SER A 59 3.52 -20.88 7.32
C SER A 59 3.13 -22.30 7.69
N GLU A 60 2.88 -22.57 8.97
CA GLU A 60 2.52 -23.92 9.45
C GLU A 60 1.20 -24.39 8.84
N LYS A 61 0.20 -23.49 8.79
CA LYS A 61 -1.09 -23.82 8.17
C LYS A 61 -0.97 -24.02 6.67
N ARG A 62 -0.13 -23.24 6.00
CA ARG A 62 0.20 -23.43 4.58
C ARG A 62 0.79 -24.80 4.32
N GLU A 63 1.80 -25.19 5.11
CA GLU A 63 2.45 -26.51 4.97
C GLU A 63 1.48 -27.65 5.30
N GLU A 64 0.58 -27.49 6.28
CA GLU A 64 -0.49 -28.45 6.59
C GLU A 64 -1.42 -28.66 5.39
N ILE A 65 -1.92 -27.58 4.77
CA ILE A 65 -2.79 -27.67 3.58
C ILE A 65 -2.04 -28.35 2.43
N LEU A 66 -0.80 -27.94 2.16
CA LEU A 66 0.01 -28.51 1.08
C LEU A 66 0.37 -29.99 1.34
N GLY A 67 0.53 -30.38 2.61
CA GLY A 67 0.78 -31.76 3.01
C GLY A 67 -0.44 -32.67 2.86
N ASN A 68 -1.65 -32.11 2.85
CA ASN A 68 -2.90 -32.84 2.68
C ASN A 68 -3.32 -33.00 1.21
N CYS A 69 -2.58 -32.39 0.25
CA CYS A 69 -2.83 -32.60 -1.17
C CYS A 69 -2.63 -34.04 -1.58
N ALA A 70 -3.52 -34.57 -2.41
CA ALA A 70 -3.51 -35.97 -2.81
C ALA A 70 -2.32 -36.34 -3.70
N ASP A 71 -1.84 -35.38 -4.49
CA ASP A 71 -0.71 -35.57 -5.39
C ASP A 71 0.09 -34.26 -5.59
N GLU A 72 1.23 -34.39 -6.26
CA GLU A 72 2.12 -33.24 -6.53
C GLU A 72 1.48 -32.19 -7.45
N SER A 73 0.57 -32.59 -8.35
CA SER A 73 -0.14 -31.68 -9.23
C SER A 73 -1.12 -30.80 -8.46
N GLU A 74 -1.89 -31.36 -7.53
CA GLU A 74 -2.74 -30.60 -6.62
C GLU A 74 -1.90 -29.65 -5.75
N LYS A 75 -0.79 -30.16 -5.19
CA LYS A 75 0.10 -29.39 -4.35
C LYS A 75 0.66 -28.17 -5.07
N GLN A 76 1.12 -28.31 -6.31
CA GLN A 76 1.63 -27.21 -7.12
C GLN A 76 0.54 -26.18 -7.42
N ARG A 77 -0.67 -26.62 -7.80
CA ARG A 77 -1.80 -25.71 -8.04
C ARG A 77 -2.19 -24.95 -6.77
N THR A 78 -2.29 -25.66 -5.65
CA THR A 78 -2.66 -25.08 -4.36
C THR A 78 -1.58 -24.10 -3.87
N ALA A 79 -0.30 -24.44 -4.01
CA ALA A 79 0.80 -23.55 -3.67
C ALA A 79 0.79 -22.25 -4.49
N ALA A 80 0.37 -22.32 -5.77
CA ALA A 80 0.32 -21.15 -6.65
C ALA A 80 -0.73 -20.11 -6.24
N ILE A 81 -1.80 -20.52 -5.56
CA ILE A 81 -2.85 -19.60 -5.08
C ILE A 81 -2.68 -19.21 -3.60
N ILE A 82 -1.73 -19.81 -2.89
CA ILE A 82 -1.37 -19.39 -1.53
C ILE A 82 -0.14 -18.48 -1.61
N ARG A 83 -0.35 -17.16 -1.57
CA ARG A 83 0.66 -16.14 -1.87
C ARG A 83 1.12 -15.41 -0.60
N PRO A 84 2.40 -15.02 -0.50
CA PRO A 84 2.87 -14.15 0.58
C PRO A 84 2.02 -12.87 0.65
N ILE A 85 1.71 -12.41 1.88
CA ILE A 85 0.94 -11.17 2.08
C ILE A 85 1.59 -10.27 3.12
N LEU A 86 1.63 -8.97 2.82
CA LEU A 86 2.09 -7.93 3.71
C LEU A 86 0.90 -7.19 4.33
N ARG A 87 0.98 -6.93 5.62
CA ARG A 87 0.06 -6.06 6.35
C ARG A 87 0.72 -4.70 6.53
N GLY A 88 -0.03 -3.66 6.82
CA GLY A 88 0.53 -2.32 7.02
C GLY A 88 1.68 -2.27 8.04
N ARG A 89 1.61 -3.05 9.11
CA ARG A 89 2.66 -3.12 10.14
C ARG A 89 3.96 -3.79 9.68
N ASP A 90 3.91 -4.57 8.61
CA ASP A 90 5.07 -5.27 8.06
C ASP A 90 5.89 -4.34 7.15
N ILE A 91 5.25 -3.30 6.58
CA ILE A 91 5.87 -2.32 5.69
C ILE A 91 6.68 -1.32 6.51
N LYS A 92 7.92 -1.08 6.09
CA LYS A 92 8.86 -0.14 6.68
C LYS A 92 9.36 0.80 5.58
N ARG A 93 10.08 1.82 5.98
CA ARG A 93 10.73 2.74 5.07
C ARG A 93 11.77 1.99 4.23
N TYR A 94 11.66 2.06 2.91
CA TYR A 94 12.46 1.40 1.86
C TYR A 94 12.28 -0.12 1.73
N GLY A 95 11.74 -0.83 2.73
CA GLY A 95 11.58 -2.27 2.68
C GLY A 95 10.47 -2.77 3.62
N TYR A 96 10.40 -4.06 3.85
CA TYR A 96 9.43 -4.68 4.75
C TYR A 96 10.03 -5.87 5.49
N VAL A 97 9.35 -6.28 6.55
CA VAL A 97 9.67 -7.50 7.29
C VAL A 97 8.55 -8.51 7.04
N PHE A 98 8.84 -9.55 6.27
CA PHE A 98 7.87 -10.60 6.00
C PHE A 98 7.56 -11.37 7.28
N ALA A 99 6.31 -11.39 7.68
CA ALA A 99 5.86 -12.01 8.93
C ALA A 99 5.29 -13.43 8.72
N GLU A 100 5.73 -14.11 7.66
CA GLU A 100 5.35 -15.49 7.33
C GLU A 100 3.83 -15.71 7.27
N GLN A 101 3.12 -14.72 6.73
CA GLN A 101 1.69 -14.79 6.49
C GLN A 101 1.41 -14.96 5.01
N TYR A 102 0.41 -15.76 4.71
CA TYR A 102 0.03 -16.09 3.33
C TYR A 102 -1.46 -15.83 3.12
N LEU A 103 -1.78 -15.37 1.94
CA LEU A 103 -3.15 -15.17 1.46
C LEU A 103 -3.59 -16.38 0.62
N ILE A 104 -4.75 -16.92 0.90
CA ILE A 104 -5.49 -17.78 -0.01
C ILE A 104 -6.13 -16.86 -1.06
N ALA A 105 -5.49 -16.78 -2.24
CA ALA A 105 -5.81 -15.79 -3.28
C ALA A 105 -6.86 -16.33 -4.28
N THR A 106 -7.98 -16.79 -3.78
CA THR A 106 -9.11 -17.27 -4.60
C THR A 106 -9.94 -16.08 -5.11
N PHE A 107 -9.37 -15.33 -6.04
CA PHE A 107 -10.01 -14.13 -6.59
C PHE A 107 -11.17 -14.45 -7.53
N PRO A 108 -12.34 -13.80 -7.38
CA PRO A 108 -13.49 -13.98 -8.28
C PRO A 108 -13.15 -13.78 -9.75
N ALA A 109 -12.26 -12.84 -10.07
CA ALA A 109 -11.82 -12.58 -11.45
C ALA A 109 -11.10 -13.76 -12.11
N LYS A 110 -10.54 -14.69 -11.31
CA LYS A 110 -9.85 -15.90 -11.79
C LYS A 110 -10.78 -17.07 -12.08
N GLN A 111 -12.03 -17.04 -11.60
CA GLN A 111 -13.05 -18.07 -11.80
C GLN A 111 -12.60 -19.48 -11.42
N TYR A 112 -11.91 -19.61 -10.29
CA TYR A 112 -11.47 -20.93 -9.81
C TYR A 112 -12.64 -21.89 -9.61
N ASP A 113 -12.39 -23.18 -9.88
CA ASP A 113 -13.22 -24.27 -9.38
C ASP A 113 -12.57 -24.83 -8.11
N ILE A 114 -13.27 -24.76 -6.98
CA ILE A 114 -12.73 -25.23 -5.70
C ILE A 114 -12.55 -26.74 -5.66
N ASP A 115 -13.24 -27.49 -6.51
CA ASP A 115 -13.10 -28.93 -6.62
C ASP A 115 -11.76 -29.37 -7.23
N ASP A 116 -11.05 -28.46 -7.90
CA ASP A 116 -9.67 -28.66 -8.34
C ASP A 116 -8.64 -28.55 -7.20
N TYR A 117 -9.07 -28.15 -6.00
CA TYR A 117 -8.24 -27.89 -4.82
C TYR A 117 -8.81 -28.59 -3.56
N PRO A 118 -8.93 -29.91 -3.54
CA PRO A 118 -9.59 -30.66 -2.46
C PRO A 118 -9.07 -30.33 -1.07
N ALA A 119 -7.75 -30.31 -0.86
CA ALA A 119 -7.15 -30.01 0.44
C ALA A 119 -7.47 -28.58 0.92
N LEU A 120 -7.49 -27.59 0.02
CA LEU A 120 -7.89 -26.23 0.34
C LEU A 120 -9.39 -26.13 0.62
N LYS A 121 -10.21 -26.84 -0.16
CA LYS A 121 -11.66 -26.93 0.06
C LYS A 121 -11.98 -27.47 1.45
N ASP A 122 -11.33 -28.57 1.85
CA ASP A 122 -11.54 -29.18 3.16
C ASP A 122 -11.14 -28.23 4.29
N TYR A 123 -10.02 -27.52 4.14
CA TYR A 123 -9.61 -26.47 5.09
C TYR A 123 -10.66 -25.38 5.24
N LEU A 124 -11.17 -24.83 4.14
CA LEU A 124 -12.18 -23.76 4.16
C LEU A 124 -13.51 -24.28 4.72
N LEU A 125 -13.96 -25.49 4.39
CA LEU A 125 -15.16 -26.11 4.95
C LEU A 125 -15.07 -26.34 6.46
N ALA A 126 -13.88 -26.64 6.96
CA ALA A 126 -13.65 -26.80 8.41
C ALA A 126 -13.85 -25.51 9.21
N ILE A 127 -13.76 -24.32 8.56
CA ILE A 127 -14.09 -23.03 9.17
C ILE A 127 -15.59 -22.82 9.31
N GLY A 128 -16.38 -23.41 8.43
CA GLY A 128 -17.83 -23.32 8.36
C GLY A 128 -18.31 -22.46 7.18
N ILE A 129 -19.10 -23.07 6.33
CA ILE A 129 -19.60 -22.45 5.11
C ILE A 129 -20.47 -21.22 5.40
N GLU A 130 -21.26 -21.25 6.46
CA GLU A 130 -22.15 -20.16 6.89
C GLU A 130 -21.36 -18.90 7.25
N ARG A 131 -20.11 -19.07 7.71
CA ARG A 131 -19.20 -17.95 7.99
C ARG A 131 -18.60 -17.39 6.73
N LEU A 132 -18.35 -18.25 5.75
CA LEU A 132 -17.66 -17.92 4.51
C LEU A 132 -18.60 -17.43 3.39
N GLU A 133 -19.89 -17.72 3.45
CA GLU A 133 -20.87 -17.21 2.50
C GLU A 133 -20.87 -15.69 2.45
N GLN A 134 -21.15 -15.14 1.27
CA GLN A 134 -21.22 -13.70 1.03
C GLN A 134 -22.66 -13.23 0.89
N THR A 135 -23.49 -13.63 1.85
CA THR A 135 -24.94 -13.31 1.90
C THR A 135 -25.26 -12.10 2.77
N GLY A 136 -24.38 -11.78 3.72
CA GLY A 136 -24.62 -10.75 4.75
C GLY A 136 -25.59 -11.19 5.84
N GLU A 137 -26.02 -12.46 5.85
CA GLU A 137 -26.99 -13.01 6.77
C GLU A 137 -26.36 -13.39 8.13
N GLU A 138 -27.19 -13.55 9.14
CA GLU A 138 -26.80 -14.08 10.44
C GLU A 138 -27.39 -15.48 10.63
N HIS A 139 -26.54 -16.40 11.07
CA HIS A 139 -26.90 -17.78 11.38
C HIS A 139 -26.74 -18.03 12.88
N ILE A 140 -27.48 -19.01 13.40
CA ILE A 140 -27.27 -19.51 14.76
C ILE A 140 -26.71 -20.92 14.65
N ILE A 141 -25.47 -21.09 15.06
CA ILE A 141 -24.72 -22.35 15.01
C ILE A 141 -24.32 -22.70 16.44
N ASN A 142 -24.79 -23.86 16.94
CA ASN A 142 -24.52 -24.30 18.30
C ASN A 142 -24.87 -23.25 19.39
N GLY A 143 -25.90 -22.41 19.14
CA GLY A 143 -26.34 -21.35 20.05
C GLY A 143 -25.53 -20.02 19.92
N GLU A 144 -24.55 -19.96 19.09
CA GLU A 144 -23.77 -18.75 18.82
C GLU A 144 -24.23 -18.06 17.53
N ARG A 145 -24.19 -16.72 17.54
CA ARG A 145 -24.46 -15.93 16.33
C ARG A 145 -23.23 -15.89 15.45
N VAL A 146 -23.37 -16.43 14.25
CA VAL A 146 -22.33 -16.39 13.20
C VAL A 146 -22.82 -15.47 12.07
N LYS A 147 -22.08 -14.43 11.79
CA LYS A 147 -22.39 -13.50 10.71
C LYS A 147 -21.62 -13.89 9.45
N ALA A 148 -22.33 -14.12 8.35
CA ALA A 148 -21.77 -14.29 7.03
C ALA A 148 -21.03 -13.01 6.57
N ARG A 149 -20.13 -13.14 5.59
CA ARG A 149 -19.45 -11.99 4.98
C ARG A 149 -20.45 -11.06 4.29
N LYS A 150 -20.03 -9.81 4.05
CA LYS A 150 -20.85 -8.81 3.33
C LYS A 150 -21.40 -9.39 2.03
N ARG A 151 -22.64 -9.09 1.71
CA ARG A 151 -23.30 -9.58 0.49
C ARG A 151 -22.58 -9.15 -0.77
N THR A 152 -22.28 -10.14 -1.61
CA THR A 152 -21.76 -10.00 -2.98
C THR A 152 -22.38 -11.11 -3.84
N ASN A 153 -21.95 -11.21 -5.10
CA ASN A 153 -22.30 -12.35 -5.97
C ASN A 153 -21.17 -13.40 -6.04
N ASN A 154 -20.14 -13.26 -5.22
CA ASN A 154 -19.00 -14.17 -5.22
C ASN A 154 -19.34 -15.48 -4.51
N LYS A 155 -18.60 -16.52 -4.81
CA LYS A 155 -18.72 -17.83 -4.17
C LYS A 155 -18.17 -17.80 -2.74
N TRP A 156 -18.60 -18.73 -1.92
CA TRP A 156 -18.21 -18.83 -0.51
C TRP A 156 -16.69 -18.97 -0.26
N PHE A 157 -15.95 -19.54 -1.21
CA PHE A 157 -14.51 -19.74 -1.12
C PHE A 157 -13.69 -18.60 -1.77
N GLU A 158 -14.34 -17.66 -2.43
CA GLU A 158 -13.67 -16.52 -3.09
C GLU A 158 -13.45 -15.36 -2.11
N THR A 159 -12.42 -14.55 -2.37
CA THR A 159 -12.23 -13.28 -1.64
C THR A 159 -13.38 -12.32 -1.90
N GLN A 160 -13.53 -11.29 -1.06
CA GLN A 160 -14.64 -10.35 -1.19
C GLN A 160 -14.49 -9.41 -2.39
N ASP A 161 -13.28 -8.93 -2.66
CA ASP A 161 -12.98 -8.11 -3.83
C ASP A 161 -12.59 -8.99 -5.03
N SER A 162 -13.00 -8.56 -6.23
CA SER A 162 -12.76 -9.31 -7.47
C SER A 162 -11.29 -9.37 -7.87
N ILE A 163 -10.50 -8.33 -7.54
CA ILE A 163 -9.06 -8.21 -7.84
C ILE A 163 -8.76 -8.50 -9.32
N SER A 164 -9.34 -7.72 -10.23
CA SER A 164 -9.07 -7.85 -11.68
C SER A 164 -7.61 -7.49 -12.05
N TYR A 165 -6.93 -6.74 -11.20
CA TYR A 165 -5.54 -6.31 -11.32
C TYR A 165 -4.55 -7.24 -10.58
N TRP A 166 -4.87 -8.52 -10.44
CA TRP A 166 -4.05 -9.48 -9.70
C TRP A 166 -2.62 -9.65 -10.27
N ASP A 167 -2.40 -9.38 -11.54
CA ASP A 167 -1.07 -9.44 -12.17
C ASP A 167 -0.15 -8.33 -11.65
N GLU A 168 -0.69 -7.17 -11.25
CA GLU A 168 0.07 -6.04 -10.74
C GLU A 168 0.86 -6.40 -9.47
N PHE A 169 0.37 -7.35 -8.66
CA PHE A 169 1.11 -7.82 -7.50
C PHE A 169 2.39 -8.59 -7.85
N SER A 170 2.52 -9.08 -9.06
CA SER A 170 3.72 -9.80 -9.52
C SER A 170 4.77 -8.89 -10.14
N LYS A 171 4.42 -7.63 -10.46
CA LYS A 171 5.37 -6.63 -10.96
C LYS A 171 6.23 -6.06 -9.83
N PRO A 172 7.44 -5.55 -10.12
CA PRO A 172 8.15 -4.64 -9.23
C PRO A 172 7.27 -3.43 -8.90
N LYS A 173 7.19 -3.07 -7.62
CA LYS A 173 6.21 -2.09 -7.14
C LYS A 173 6.65 -1.38 -5.89
N ILE A 174 6.07 -0.22 -5.63
CA ILE A 174 6.13 0.46 -4.33
C ILE A 174 4.87 0.10 -3.55
N VAL A 175 5.03 -0.23 -2.28
CA VAL A 175 3.93 -0.57 -1.36
C VAL A 175 3.95 0.34 -0.14
N TRP A 176 2.77 0.70 0.39
CA TRP A 176 2.64 1.47 1.63
C TRP A 176 1.35 1.16 2.37
N ALA A 177 1.35 1.47 3.67
CA ALA A 177 0.17 1.37 4.52
C ALA A 177 -0.70 2.64 4.44
N GLU A 178 -2.02 2.46 4.45
CA GLU A 178 -2.98 3.57 4.52
C GLU A 178 -2.76 4.43 5.78
N LEU A 179 -2.50 3.78 6.90
CA LEU A 179 -2.32 4.46 8.19
C LEU A 179 -0.85 4.44 8.60
N SER A 180 -0.33 5.60 8.99
CA SER A 180 1.01 5.74 9.55
C SER A 180 1.02 6.64 10.78
N ARG A 181 1.89 6.29 11.76
CA ARG A 181 2.19 7.09 12.94
C ARG A 181 3.65 7.53 13.00
N THR A 182 4.44 7.15 12.02
CA THR A 182 5.89 7.40 11.97
C THR A 182 6.32 8.17 10.73
N GLY A 183 5.38 8.91 10.13
CA GLY A 183 5.61 9.61 8.87
C GLY A 183 5.41 8.70 7.65
N ASN A 184 6.00 9.08 6.52
CA ASN A 184 5.94 8.30 5.30
C ASN A 184 6.80 7.03 5.40
N SER A 185 6.24 5.92 4.93
CA SER A 185 6.91 4.60 4.91
C SER A 185 6.48 3.86 3.64
N PHE A 186 7.25 4.08 2.59
CA PHE A 186 7.10 3.42 1.30
C PHE A 186 8.20 2.37 1.15
N ALA A 187 7.86 1.19 0.64
CA ALA A 187 8.77 0.07 0.49
C ALA A 187 8.79 -0.43 -0.96
N TYR A 188 9.93 -0.92 -1.39
CA TYR A 188 10.07 -1.65 -2.65
C TYR A 188 9.71 -3.13 -2.44
N SER A 189 9.05 -3.75 -3.43
CA SER A 189 8.73 -5.18 -3.46
C SER A 189 8.72 -5.68 -4.91
N ASP A 190 9.47 -6.77 -5.17
CA ASP A 190 9.58 -7.47 -6.46
C ASP A 190 9.40 -8.99 -6.35
N ASP A 191 9.09 -9.47 -5.15
CA ASP A 191 8.93 -10.90 -4.83
C ASP A 191 7.51 -11.44 -5.04
N GLY A 192 6.63 -10.65 -5.64
CA GLY A 192 5.24 -11.02 -5.86
C GLY A 192 4.37 -11.04 -4.60
N ALA A 193 4.84 -10.46 -3.50
CA ALA A 193 4.03 -10.34 -2.29
C ALA A 193 2.77 -9.49 -2.55
N MET A 194 1.66 -9.95 -2.01
CA MET A 194 0.39 -9.22 -2.00
C MET A 194 0.32 -8.30 -0.80
N VAL A 195 -0.61 -7.36 -0.79
CA VAL A 195 -0.87 -6.51 0.37
C VAL A 195 -2.34 -6.55 0.76
N LEU A 196 -2.65 -6.33 2.04
CA LEU A 196 -4.03 -6.23 2.53
C LEU A 196 -4.69 -4.92 2.09
N ASN A 197 -6.02 -4.88 2.15
CA ASN A 197 -6.86 -3.72 1.83
C ASN A 197 -6.58 -2.45 2.65
N THR A 198 -5.76 -2.54 3.68
CA THR A 198 -5.22 -1.40 4.44
C THR A 198 -3.90 -0.87 3.88
N CYS A 199 -3.50 -1.36 2.73
CA CYS A 199 -2.28 -0.98 2.02
C CYS A 199 -2.59 -0.71 0.54
N TYR A 200 -1.64 -0.07 -0.13
CA TYR A 200 -1.69 0.21 -1.56
C TYR A 200 -0.42 -0.28 -2.24
N ILE A 201 -0.51 -0.49 -3.53
CA ILE A 201 0.63 -0.73 -4.43
C ILE A 201 0.63 0.32 -5.52
N LEU A 202 1.82 0.66 -6.02
CA LEU A 202 2.06 1.49 -7.19
C LEU A 202 2.99 0.72 -8.13
N SER A 203 2.56 0.56 -9.38
CA SER A 203 3.32 -0.08 -10.46
C SER A 203 3.27 0.76 -11.73
N PHE A 204 4.25 0.58 -12.62
CA PHE A 204 4.21 1.16 -13.97
C PHE A 204 3.21 0.39 -14.83
N ASN A 205 2.55 1.11 -15.76
CA ASN A 205 1.47 0.55 -16.59
C ASN A 205 1.99 -0.39 -17.67
N ASP A 206 3.22 -0.19 -18.14
CA ASP A 206 3.85 -1.09 -19.09
C ASP A 206 4.46 -2.33 -18.39
N ASN A 207 5.01 -3.24 -19.19
CA ASN A 207 5.68 -4.44 -18.69
C ASN A 207 7.20 -4.31 -18.72
N GLU A 208 7.73 -3.10 -18.90
CA GLU A 208 9.16 -2.86 -18.83
C GLU A 208 9.63 -2.80 -17.36
N PHE A 209 10.91 -3.07 -17.15
CA PHE A 209 11.50 -3.04 -15.82
C PHE A 209 12.07 -1.65 -15.54
N HIS A 210 11.37 -0.89 -14.71
CA HIS A 210 11.69 0.50 -14.35
C HIS A 210 12.40 0.59 -12.98
N GLU A 211 13.45 -0.19 -12.76
CA GLU A 211 14.13 -0.25 -11.46
C GLU A 211 14.64 1.11 -11.00
N LYS A 212 15.28 1.84 -11.91
CA LYS A 212 15.86 3.15 -11.60
C LYS A 212 14.79 4.17 -11.26
N GLU A 213 13.69 4.18 -12.04
CA GLU A 213 12.56 5.07 -11.84
C GLU A 213 11.83 4.73 -10.53
N LEU A 214 11.61 3.45 -10.24
CA LEU A 214 11.02 3.00 -8.97
C LEU A 214 11.89 3.37 -7.77
N ASN A 215 13.20 3.17 -7.85
CA ASN A 215 14.13 3.55 -6.78
C ASN A 215 14.15 5.07 -6.57
N THR A 216 14.17 5.84 -7.65
CA THR A 216 14.12 7.30 -7.59
C THR A 216 12.83 7.78 -6.95
N LEU A 217 11.70 7.23 -7.39
CA LEU A 217 10.38 7.54 -6.82
C LEU A 217 10.28 7.11 -5.35
N LEU A 218 10.81 5.94 -5.00
CA LEU A 218 10.86 5.44 -3.63
C LEU A 218 11.66 6.38 -2.72
N GLY A 219 12.80 6.87 -3.17
CA GLY A 219 13.63 7.85 -2.46
C GLY A 219 12.87 9.14 -2.21
N PHE A 220 12.22 9.68 -3.24
CA PHE A 220 11.39 10.88 -3.13
C PHE A 220 10.21 10.68 -2.18
N LEU A 221 9.42 9.62 -2.35
CA LEU A 221 8.25 9.34 -1.50
C LEU A 221 8.62 9.15 -0.02
N ASN A 222 9.84 8.69 0.27
CA ASN A 222 10.38 8.59 1.61
C ASN A 222 11.10 9.85 2.11
N SER A 223 11.15 10.93 1.34
CA SER A 223 11.81 12.18 1.72
C SER A 223 10.98 13.03 2.67
N LYS A 224 11.63 14.01 3.31
CA LYS A 224 10.94 15.03 4.11
C LYS A 224 10.10 15.99 3.24
N VAL A 225 10.48 16.18 1.99
CA VAL A 225 9.70 16.96 1.01
C VAL A 225 8.35 16.31 0.74
N ALA A 226 8.34 15.02 0.45
CA ALA A 226 7.09 14.27 0.23
C ALA A 226 6.24 14.18 1.51
N LEU A 227 6.88 13.99 2.68
CA LEU A 227 6.20 13.98 3.96
C LEU A 227 5.51 15.32 4.23
N PHE A 228 6.22 16.43 4.05
CA PHE A 228 5.65 17.77 4.18
C PHE A 228 4.45 17.97 3.27
N TYR A 229 4.59 17.63 1.98
CA TYR A 229 3.50 17.82 1.03
C TYR A 229 2.28 16.96 1.39
N LEU A 230 2.49 15.70 1.75
CA LEU A 230 1.42 14.82 2.24
C LEU A 230 0.77 15.36 3.52
N ASP A 231 1.55 15.92 4.45
CA ASP A 231 1.00 16.45 5.70
C ASP A 231 0.04 17.61 5.46
N ILE A 232 0.31 18.46 4.49
CA ILE A 232 -0.54 19.62 4.20
C ILE A 232 -1.78 19.30 3.36
N ILE A 233 -1.77 18.21 2.57
CA ILE A 233 -2.91 17.84 1.70
C ILE A 233 -3.75 16.69 2.23
N SER A 234 -3.20 15.87 3.14
CA SER A 234 -3.90 14.67 3.62
C SER A 234 -4.78 14.93 4.84
N SER A 235 -5.70 14.02 5.09
CA SER A 235 -6.45 14.02 6.33
C SER A 235 -5.63 13.37 7.46
N LYS A 236 -5.58 14.01 8.61
CA LYS A 236 -5.01 13.41 9.81
C LYS A 236 -5.98 12.39 10.43
N LEU A 237 -5.44 11.33 10.99
CA LEU A 237 -6.22 10.34 11.74
C LEU A 237 -6.57 10.88 13.13
N ASP A 238 -5.57 11.49 13.77
CA ASP A 238 -5.59 12.18 15.05
C ASP A 238 -4.39 13.15 15.09
N GLU A 239 -4.01 13.66 16.25
CA GLU A 239 -2.87 14.57 16.39
C GLU A 239 -1.52 13.98 15.95
N THR A 240 -1.40 12.65 15.89
CA THR A 240 -0.13 11.94 15.67
C THR A 240 -0.17 10.95 14.51
N GLY A 241 -1.25 10.90 13.74
CA GLY A 241 -1.42 9.91 12.69
C GLY A 241 -1.89 10.48 11.36
N TRP A 242 -1.44 9.87 10.28
CA TRP A 242 -1.76 10.24 8.91
C TRP A 242 -2.50 9.14 8.17
N ARG A 243 -3.27 9.56 7.16
CA ARG A 243 -3.90 8.66 6.18
C ARG A 243 -3.31 8.89 4.80
N TRP A 244 -2.40 8.01 4.40
CA TRP A 244 -1.80 8.02 3.06
C TRP A 244 -2.71 7.32 2.04
N LEU A 245 -3.93 7.84 1.86
CA LEU A 245 -4.89 7.33 0.87
C LEU A 245 -4.38 7.58 -0.55
N LYS A 246 -4.75 6.71 -1.51
CA LYS A 246 -4.46 6.90 -2.94
C LYS A 246 -4.72 8.33 -3.40
N GLN A 247 -5.90 8.88 -3.08
CA GLN A 247 -6.34 10.21 -3.49
C GLN A 247 -5.42 11.36 -3.05
N PHE A 248 -4.57 11.16 -2.04
CA PHE A 248 -3.57 12.13 -1.61
C PHE A 248 -2.21 11.82 -2.24
N VAL A 249 -1.80 10.56 -2.22
CA VAL A 249 -0.50 10.14 -2.75
C VAL A 249 -0.39 10.44 -4.25
N GLU A 250 -1.47 10.24 -5.01
CA GLU A 250 -1.51 10.53 -6.46
C GLU A 250 -1.42 12.03 -6.80
N LEU A 251 -1.62 12.93 -5.82
CA LEU A 251 -1.50 14.38 -5.99
C LEU A 251 -0.10 14.91 -5.70
N ILE A 252 0.82 14.10 -5.17
CA ILE A 252 2.17 14.56 -4.83
C ILE A 252 2.89 14.98 -6.11
N PRO A 253 3.39 16.25 -6.21
CA PRO A 253 4.19 16.67 -7.35
C PRO A 253 5.59 16.06 -7.25
N VAL A 254 5.89 15.13 -8.13
CA VAL A 254 7.22 14.50 -8.22
C VAL A 254 8.07 15.30 -9.19
N PRO A 255 9.25 15.82 -8.79
CA PRO A 255 10.11 16.58 -9.68
C PRO A 255 10.54 15.76 -10.89
N VAL A 256 10.32 16.29 -12.11
CA VAL A 256 10.52 15.56 -13.39
C VAL A 256 12.00 15.23 -13.66
N GLN A 257 12.93 15.97 -13.04
CA GLN A 257 14.37 15.78 -13.24
C GLN A 257 15.07 15.20 -12.01
N LEU A 258 14.34 14.41 -11.20
CA LEU A 258 14.94 13.71 -10.09
C LEU A 258 15.99 12.71 -10.59
N ILE A 259 17.24 12.98 -10.27
CA ILE A 259 18.34 12.04 -10.46
C ILE A 259 19.07 11.95 -9.14
N PHE A 260 18.82 10.87 -8.40
CA PHE A 260 19.69 10.54 -7.27
C PHE A 260 20.98 9.94 -7.80
N LYS A 261 22.11 10.38 -7.23
CA LYS A 261 23.44 9.98 -7.69
C LYS A 261 23.87 8.58 -7.21
N GLU A 262 22.96 7.82 -6.62
CA GLU A 262 23.29 6.54 -6.01
C GLU A 262 22.92 5.38 -6.94
N ASP A 263 23.93 4.52 -7.22
CA ASP A 263 23.74 3.26 -7.92
C ASP A 263 23.37 2.18 -6.89
N GLY A 264 22.12 1.68 -6.96
CA GLY A 264 21.66 0.59 -6.13
C GLY A 264 20.32 0.83 -5.43
N GLN A 265 19.86 -0.17 -4.67
CA GLN A 265 18.64 -0.09 -3.89
C GLN A 265 18.78 0.89 -2.73
N LEU A 266 17.93 1.92 -2.69
CA LEU A 266 17.93 2.91 -1.63
C LEU A 266 17.54 2.29 -0.27
N THR A 267 18.23 2.75 0.75
CA THR A 267 17.99 2.33 2.14
C THR A 267 17.69 3.52 3.04
N ASN A 268 17.30 3.24 4.28
CA ASN A 268 17.05 4.29 5.27
C ASN A 268 18.31 5.13 5.61
N LYS A 269 19.52 4.63 5.29
CA LYS A 269 20.79 5.35 5.50
C LYS A 269 20.99 6.49 4.50
N ASP A 270 20.34 6.41 3.34
CA ASP A 270 20.49 7.38 2.25
C ASP A 270 19.58 8.62 2.45
N SER A 271 18.69 8.59 3.44
CA SER A 271 17.65 9.62 3.62
C SER A 271 18.18 11.04 3.77
N ALA A 272 19.31 11.24 4.46
CA ALA A 272 19.91 12.56 4.63
C ALA A 272 20.45 13.10 3.31
N SER A 273 21.14 12.24 2.55
CA SER A 273 21.68 12.58 1.22
C SER A 273 20.55 12.91 0.24
N ILE A 274 19.48 12.11 0.24
CA ILE A 274 18.29 12.33 -0.59
C ILE A 274 17.64 13.68 -0.28
N ASN A 275 17.42 14.00 1.01
CA ASN A 275 16.84 15.27 1.41
C ASN A 275 17.71 16.46 0.97
N ALA A 276 19.04 16.39 1.19
CA ALA A 276 19.94 17.45 0.79
C ALA A 276 19.92 17.69 -0.73
N GLN A 277 19.94 16.63 -1.54
CA GLN A 277 19.83 16.73 -2.99
C GLN A 277 18.48 17.34 -3.43
N LEU A 278 17.39 16.96 -2.79
CA LEU A 278 16.05 17.51 -3.06
C LEU A 278 15.97 18.99 -2.71
N TYR A 279 16.53 19.41 -1.56
CA TYR A 279 16.55 20.81 -1.15
C TYR A 279 17.29 21.70 -2.15
N GLU A 280 18.45 21.20 -2.63
CA GLU A 280 19.22 21.89 -3.67
C GLU A 280 18.43 21.99 -4.98
N GLN A 281 17.86 20.88 -5.46
CA GLN A 281 17.09 20.84 -6.71
C GLN A 281 15.83 21.70 -6.69
N LEU A 282 15.17 21.81 -5.54
CA LEU A 282 13.99 22.66 -5.35
C LEU A 282 14.37 24.13 -5.09
N GLY A 283 15.66 24.46 -4.94
CA GLY A 283 16.10 25.81 -4.60
C GLY A 283 15.55 26.29 -3.25
N LEU A 284 15.53 25.40 -2.25
CA LEU A 284 15.09 25.79 -0.91
C LEU A 284 16.13 26.71 -0.25
N SER A 285 15.64 27.70 0.49
CA SER A 285 16.51 28.52 1.34
C SER A 285 16.99 27.71 2.56
N PRO A 286 18.05 28.17 3.26
CA PRO A 286 18.47 27.53 4.51
C PRO A 286 17.35 27.43 5.54
N ASP A 287 16.53 28.45 5.70
CA ASP A 287 15.41 28.47 6.64
C ASP A 287 14.30 27.44 6.26
N GLU A 288 14.03 27.28 4.96
CA GLU A 288 13.09 26.29 4.45
C GLU A 288 13.60 24.87 4.64
N ALA A 289 14.89 24.63 4.41
CA ALA A 289 15.52 23.33 4.64
C ALA A 289 15.52 22.98 6.13
N GLU A 290 15.86 23.92 7.01
CA GLU A 290 15.80 23.78 8.46
C GLU A 290 14.37 23.48 8.92
N TYR A 291 13.38 24.20 8.36
CA TYR A 291 11.96 23.95 8.65
C TYR A 291 11.58 22.49 8.32
N LEU A 292 11.93 22.00 7.13
CA LEU A 292 11.66 20.60 6.74
C LEU A 292 12.41 19.59 7.62
N ASP A 293 13.62 19.92 8.08
CA ASP A 293 14.40 19.03 8.95
C ASP A 293 13.77 18.86 10.34
N HIS A 294 12.97 19.82 10.78
CA HIS A 294 12.25 19.77 12.06
C HIS A 294 10.82 19.21 11.94
N ILE A 295 10.32 18.94 10.73
CA ILE A 295 9.06 18.20 10.53
C ILE A 295 9.29 16.72 10.84
N ILE A 296 9.14 16.32 12.12
CA ILE A 296 9.22 14.94 12.67
C ILE A 296 10.62 14.35 12.65
#